data_4b2fb60c05a56c0b0c43eaaafe66ad32
#
_entry.id   4b2fb60c05a56c0b0c43eaaafe66ad32
#
_cell.length_a   1.000
_cell.length_b   1.000
_cell.length_c   1.000
_cell.angle_alpha   90.00
_cell.angle_beta   90.00
_cell.angle_gamma   90.00
#
_symmetry.space_group_name_H-M   'P 1'
#
loop_
_entity.id
_entity.type
_entity.pdbx_description
1 polymer ?
#
loop_
_entity_poly.entity_id
_entity_poly.type
_entity_poly.pdbx_seq_one_letter_code
_entity_poly.pdbx_strand_id
1 'polypeptide(L)'
;MRWMKTLSECYARAVRQYPAEPLMLVSDIDGTIIDMRYHIRSVLQEYDEAHGTAYFTRLRVTDVTVHENEIDELLERYGVPAAERETCREWYDERRWQEDVILETHRPFPGVFPMIRWFQLQPYTSVGLLTGRPEALRGVTLQSLNRLGEADHVRFSDDLLAMNPGTWGEDVAGSKIAGLRHFQDQGYHVFAVIDNEPFALKALAKETKGTGMLLLHANTIFESRGTSVPRGTVRGKDYGLVDLVSGEEALPEGVQLVWHGVNDEANLRQFVASDIVWAEVDIIRDPAGRLILRHDSLEASPATPDEEWFLFEQAVATINKNDRGIKLDLKGGAEVLDEVLATVADAGFTDDRLWFNGGIEAIGEEGFRRIRAAHPDAIVQCPIEWLSPLVAAAPGEARRTLKLLASWGISRFSIDWNRPNPARLMDALMDWGHEVNFYNVPDLEAFLEAVVLLPHSVTSDFNFPQWNFYGSGSGAQGHKIRYKIEP
;
A
#
# COMPACT_ATOMS: atom_id res chain seq x y z
N MET A 1 19.01 12.55 5.75
CA MET A 1 19.16 11.33 4.93
C MET A 1 17.87 10.57 5.13
N ARG A 2 17.15 10.27 4.07
CA ARG A 2 15.87 9.53 4.15
C ARG A 2 16.18 8.08 4.49
N TRP A 3 15.69 7.59 5.60
CA TRP A 3 16.09 6.29 6.16
C TRP A 3 15.61 5.11 5.29
N MET A 4 14.41 5.20 4.67
CA MET A 4 13.93 4.18 3.73
C MET A 4 14.81 4.13 2.46
N LYS A 5 15.27 5.27 1.96
CA LYS A 5 16.25 5.29 0.86
C LYS A 5 17.57 4.60 1.24
N THR A 6 18.05 4.83 2.46
CA THR A 6 19.27 4.15 2.94
C THR A 6 19.04 2.64 3.07
N LEU A 7 17.85 2.21 3.51
CA LEU A 7 17.46 0.81 3.54
C LEU A 7 17.43 0.20 2.14
N SER A 8 16.82 0.89 1.17
CA SER A 8 16.80 0.50 -0.25
C SER A 8 18.21 0.33 -0.83
N GLU A 9 19.09 1.31 -0.62
CA GLU A 9 20.49 1.25 -1.06
C GLU A 9 21.26 0.09 -0.40
N CYS A 10 20.98 -0.19 0.88
CA CYS A 10 21.57 -1.33 1.59
C CYS A 10 21.09 -2.65 1.01
N TYR A 11 19.78 -2.80 0.79
CA TYR A 11 19.19 -3.97 0.18
C TYR A 11 19.77 -4.22 -1.22
N ALA A 12 19.80 -3.20 -2.07
CA ALA A 12 20.37 -3.32 -3.42
C ALA A 12 21.86 -3.73 -3.43
N ARG A 13 22.64 -3.32 -2.41
CA ARG A 13 24.01 -3.83 -2.24
C ARG A 13 24.02 -5.29 -1.81
N ALA A 14 23.16 -5.68 -0.85
CA ALA A 14 23.08 -7.06 -0.38
C ALA A 14 22.69 -8.04 -1.50
N VAL A 15 21.70 -7.71 -2.33
CA VAL A 15 21.30 -8.50 -3.50
C VAL A 15 22.48 -8.71 -4.46
N ARG A 16 23.27 -7.67 -4.73
CA ARG A 16 24.46 -7.79 -5.62
C ARG A 16 25.59 -8.59 -4.99
N GLN A 17 25.78 -8.47 -3.69
CA GLN A 17 26.90 -9.11 -3.00
C GLN A 17 26.62 -10.58 -2.65
N TYR A 18 25.34 -10.90 -2.40
CA TYR A 18 24.88 -12.22 -1.95
C TYR A 18 23.74 -12.76 -2.83
N PRO A 19 23.94 -12.90 -4.16
CA PRO A 19 22.84 -13.20 -5.10
C PRO A 19 22.22 -14.59 -4.94
N ALA A 20 22.87 -15.49 -4.22
CA ALA A 20 22.40 -16.86 -4.00
C ALA A 20 22.06 -17.16 -2.52
N GLU A 21 22.18 -16.17 -1.65
CA GLU A 21 21.89 -16.33 -0.22
C GLU A 21 20.49 -15.79 0.11
N PRO A 22 19.76 -16.43 1.04
CA PRO A 22 18.51 -15.88 1.53
C PRO A 22 18.80 -14.61 2.35
N LEU A 23 18.26 -13.48 1.91
CA LEU A 23 18.40 -12.20 2.59
C LEU A 23 17.32 -12.01 3.66
N MET A 24 17.62 -11.26 4.72
CA MET A 24 16.64 -10.96 5.76
C MET A 24 16.74 -9.52 6.23
N LEU A 25 15.56 -8.85 6.26
CA LEU A 25 15.32 -7.68 7.07
C LEU A 25 14.80 -8.14 8.42
N VAL A 26 15.38 -7.68 9.52
CA VAL A 26 14.88 -7.95 10.87
C VAL A 26 14.23 -6.70 11.44
N SER A 27 13.04 -6.84 12.02
CA SER A 27 12.29 -5.75 12.65
C SER A 27 11.94 -6.09 14.10
N ASP A 28 12.09 -5.12 14.98
CA ASP A 28 11.43 -5.14 16.27
C ASP A 28 9.91 -4.91 16.10
N ILE A 29 9.12 -5.15 17.17
CA ILE A 29 7.66 -5.07 17.13
C ILE A 29 7.16 -3.80 17.82
N ASP A 30 7.36 -3.67 19.13
CA ASP A 30 6.78 -2.61 19.94
C ASP A 30 7.51 -1.29 19.74
N GLY A 31 6.78 -0.23 19.36
CA GLY A 31 7.41 1.04 19.00
C GLY A 31 8.08 1.04 17.62
N THR A 32 8.10 -0.10 16.90
CA THR A 32 8.69 -0.24 15.56
C THR A 32 7.63 -0.60 14.52
N ILE A 33 6.95 -1.73 14.64
CA ILE A 33 5.78 -2.10 13.81
C ILE A 33 4.51 -1.55 14.45
N ILE A 34 4.34 -1.76 15.75
CA ILE A 34 3.15 -1.38 16.51
C ILE A 34 3.35 -0.03 17.19
N ASP A 35 2.42 0.88 16.96
CA ASP A 35 2.34 2.16 17.64
C ASP A 35 1.74 1.99 19.04
N MET A 36 2.60 1.83 20.03
CA MET A 36 2.21 1.57 21.41
C MET A 36 1.42 2.70 22.08
N ARG A 37 1.34 3.89 21.46
CA ARG A 37 0.56 5.00 22.00
C ARG A 37 -0.93 4.69 22.06
N TYR A 38 -1.44 3.95 21.09
CA TYR A 38 -2.84 3.49 21.09
C TYR A 38 -3.11 2.51 22.22
N HIS A 39 -2.17 1.58 22.41
CA HIS A 39 -2.22 0.56 23.45
C HIS A 39 -2.23 1.21 24.86
N ILE A 40 -1.24 2.07 25.16
CA ILE A 40 -1.12 2.78 26.43
C ILE A 40 -2.40 3.58 26.72
N ARG A 41 -2.88 4.35 25.74
CA ARG A 41 -4.10 5.13 25.89
C ARG A 41 -5.31 4.26 26.24
N SER A 42 -5.53 3.18 25.48
CA SER A 42 -6.67 2.30 25.67
C SER A 42 -6.68 1.67 27.05
N VAL A 43 -5.55 1.14 27.51
CA VAL A 43 -5.46 0.50 28.84
C VAL A 43 -5.72 1.52 29.96
N LEU A 44 -5.18 2.75 29.85
CA LEU A 44 -5.45 3.79 30.85
C LEU A 44 -6.91 4.26 30.84
N GLN A 45 -7.58 4.32 29.68
CA GLN A 45 -9.01 4.64 29.63
C GLN A 45 -9.86 3.49 30.19
N GLU A 46 -9.47 2.24 30.01
CA GLU A 46 -10.11 1.07 30.62
C GLU A 46 -9.97 1.11 32.15
N TYR A 47 -8.85 1.62 32.68
CA TYR A 47 -8.70 1.86 34.13
C TYR A 47 -9.80 2.80 34.66
N ASP A 48 -10.06 3.92 33.98
CA ASP A 48 -11.14 4.85 34.36
C ASP A 48 -12.50 4.15 34.41
N GLU A 49 -12.81 3.32 33.42
CA GLU A 49 -14.05 2.57 33.35
C GLU A 49 -14.17 1.55 34.49
N ALA A 50 -13.08 0.81 34.76
CA ALA A 50 -13.03 -0.22 35.79
C ALA A 50 -13.14 0.35 37.22
N HIS A 51 -12.63 1.54 37.47
CA HIS A 51 -12.54 2.15 38.79
C HIS A 51 -13.49 3.33 39.00
N GLY A 52 -14.28 3.70 37.98
CA GLY A 52 -15.22 4.82 38.03
C GLY A 52 -14.52 6.18 38.17
N THR A 53 -13.31 6.29 37.66
CA THR A 53 -12.53 7.54 37.61
C THR A 53 -12.70 8.23 36.27
N ALA A 54 -12.07 9.39 36.07
CA ALA A 54 -12.13 10.15 34.81
C ALA A 54 -10.79 10.81 34.49
N TYR A 55 -9.67 10.23 34.95
CA TYR A 55 -8.34 10.79 34.75
C TYR A 55 -7.96 10.83 33.27
N PHE A 56 -8.22 9.76 32.53
CA PHE A 56 -7.76 9.54 31.17
C PHE A 56 -8.84 9.76 30.10
N THR A 57 -10.05 10.16 30.45
CA THR A 57 -11.15 10.41 29.51
C THR A 57 -10.77 11.36 28.37
N ARG A 58 -9.86 12.32 28.60
CA ARG A 58 -9.37 13.30 27.61
C ARG A 58 -8.00 12.95 27.02
N LEU A 59 -7.43 11.82 27.38
CA LEU A 59 -6.14 11.38 26.87
C LEU A 59 -6.22 11.09 25.36
N ARG A 60 -5.46 11.82 24.56
CA ARG A 60 -5.32 11.60 23.11
C ARG A 60 -4.06 10.79 22.85
N VAL A 61 -4.01 10.06 21.72
CA VAL A 61 -2.83 9.33 21.26
C VAL A 61 -1.59 10.24 21.17
N THR A 62 -1.79 11.49 20.71
CA THR A 62 -0.71 12.50 20.61
C THR A 62 -0.15 12.96 21.96
N ASP A 63 -0.90 12.76 23.04
CA ASP A 63 -0.46 13.14 24.38
C ASP A 63 0.39 12.06 25.06
N VAL A 64 0.37 10.84 24.50
CA VAL A 64 1.24 9.73 24.95
C VAL A 64 2.65 9.95 24.40
N THR A 65 3.54 10.38 25.27
CA THR A 65 4.95 10.70 24.96
C THR A 65 5.94 9.85 25.75
N VAL A 66 5.43 8.85 26.47
CA VAL A 66 6.19 7.97 27.36
C VAL A 66 6.17 6.54 26.82
N HIS A 67 7.18 5.78 27.16
CA HIS A 67 7.24 4.33 26.88
C HIS A 67 6.21 3.58 27.73
N GLU A 68 5.76 2.41 27.27
CA GLU A 68 4.77 1.60 28.00
C GLU A 68 5.27 1.10 29.35
N ASN A 69 6.57 1.11 29.62
CA ASN A 69 7.15 0.81 30.92
C ASN A 69 7.30 2.04 31.83
N GLU A 70 7.09 3.26 31.32
CA GLU A 70 7.38 4.53 32.01
C GLU A 70 6.15 5.45 32.09
N ILE A 71 4.99 4.91 32.49
CA ILE A 71 3.72 5.66 32.49
C ILE A 71 3.58 6.69 33.62
N ASP A 72 4.50 6.72 34.63
CA ASP A 72 4.38 7.59 35.80
C ASP A 72 4.24 9.07 35.48
N GLU A 73 5.04 9.55 34.52
CA GLU A 73 4.96 10.93 34.06
C GLU A 73 3.55 11.24 33.47
N LEU A 74 2.94 10.24 32.83
CA LEU A 74 1.60 10.37 32.28
C LEU A 74 0.54 10.38 33.39
N LEU A 75 0.66 9.49 34.40
CA LEU A 75 -0.22 9.46 35.57
C LEU A 75 -0.19 10.80 36.31
N GLU A 76 1.00 11.38 36.49
CA GLU A 76 1.14 12.69 37.11
C GLU A 76 0.50 13.82 36.29
N ARG A 77 0.78 13.84 35.00
CA ARG A 77 0.26 14.85 34.06
C ARG A 77 -1.26 14.86 34.00
N TYR A 78 -1.89 13.70 34.11
CA TYR A 78 -3.33 13.56 34.09
C TYR A 78 -3.99 13.61 35.48
N GLY A 79 -3.23 13.98 36.50
CA GLY A 79 -3.75 14.33 37.82
C GLY A 79 -4.13 13.13 38.68
N VAL A 80 -3.59 11.93 38.41
CA VAL A 80 -3.76 10.78 39.30
C VAL A 80 -3.17 11.11 40.66
N PRO A 81 -3.95 11.02 41.76
CA PRO A 81 -3.44 11.30 43.12
C PRO A 81 -2.23 10.43 43.47
N ALA A 82 -1.23 10.99 44.13
CA ALA A 82 -0.01 10.26 44.47
C ALA A 82 -0.28 8.93 45.20
N ALA A 83 -1.32 8.90 46.05
CA ALA A 83 -1.72 7.70 46.78
C ALA A 83 -2.33 6.59 45.89
N GLU A 84 -2.75 6.91 44.67
CA GLU A 84 -3.43 5.98 43.75
C GLU A 84 -2.51 5.58 42.59
N ARG A 85 -1.38 6.25 42.40
CA ARG A 85 -0.49 6.00 41.23
C ARG A 85 0.08 4.59 41.23
N GLU A 86 0.44 4.05 42.40
CA GLU A 86 0.97 2.69 42.52
C GLU A 86 -0.10 1.66 42.12
N THR A 87 -1.32 1.79 42.63
CA THR A 87 -2.45 0.92 42.27
C THR A 87 -2.80 1.01 40.78
N CYS A 88 -2.80 2.22 40.22
CA CYS A 88 -3.02 2.42 38.79
C CYS A 88 -1.94 1.75 37.93
N ARG A 89 -0.67 1.86 38.35
CA ARG A 89 0.44 1.22 37.68
C ARG A 89 0.36 -0.31 37.74
N GLU A 90 0.14 -0.88 38.95
CA GLU A 90 0.01 -2.33 39.11
C GLU A 90 -1.10 -2.89 38.21
N TRP A 91 -2.28 -2.23 38.24
CA TRP A 91 -3.40 -2.61 37.37
C TRP A 91 -3.03 -2.51 35.88
N TYR A 92 -2.37 -1.42 35.48
CA TYR A 92 -1.92 -1.22 34.10
C TYR A 92 -0.94 -2.32 33.68
N ASP A 93 0.05 -2.66 34.53
CA ASP A 93 1.06 -3.68 34.23
C ASP A 93 0.46 -5.08 34.13
N GLU A 94 -0.55 -5.41 34.95
CA GLU A 94 -1.28 -6.68 34.87
C GLU A 94 -2.16 -6.76 33.63
N ARG A 95 -2.80 -5.63 33.22
CA ARG A 95 -3.82 -5.59 32.19
C ARG A 95 -3.24 -5.49 30.76
N ARG A 96 -2.20 -4.68 30.57
CA ARG A 96 -1.70 -4.32 29.25
C ARG A 96 -1.28 -5.49 28.36
N TRP A 97 -0.89 -6.61 28.94
CA TRP A 97 -0.43 -7.78 28.18
C TRP A 97 -1.44 -8.92 28.14
N GLN A 98 -2.68 -8.66 28.51
CA GLN A 98 -3.74 -9.64 28.33
C GLN A 98 -4.06 -9.79 26.84
N GLU A 99 -4.46 -11.00 26.43
CA GLU A 99 -4.68 -11.36 25.02
C GLU A 99 -5.72 -10.47 24.34
N ASP A 100 -6.86 -10.22 25.01
CA ASP A 100 -7.92 -9.36 24.52
C ASP A 100 -7.42 -7.93 24.28
N VAL A 101 -6.66 -7.36 25.21
CA VAL A 101 -6.08 -6.01 25.08
C VAL A 101 -5.13 -5.91 23.89
N ILE A 102 -4.21 -6.87 23.75
CA ILE A 102 -3.29 -6.94 22.62
C ILE A 102 -4.05 -6.95 21.30
N LEU A 103 -5.07 -7.81 21.22
CA LEU A 103 -5.86 -7.96 19.99
C LEU A 103 -6.71 -6.73 19.65
N GLU A 104 -7.22 -6.01 20.65
CA GLU A 104 -8.12 -4.87 20.43
C GLU A 104 -7.40 -3.55 20.21
N THR A 105 -6.23 -3.37 20.86
CA THR A 105 -5.61 -2.05 20.96
C THR A 105 -4.43 -1.81 20.03
N HIS A 106 -3.79 -2.86 19.54
CA HIS A 106 -2.65 -2.73 18.66
C HIS A 106 -3.03 -2.03 17.35
N ARG A 107 -2.19 -1.08 16.92
CA ARG A 107 -2.30 -0.38 15.63
C ARG A 107 -0.90 -0.29 15.01
N PRO A 108 -0.73 -0.58 13.72
CA PRO A 108 0.55 -0.43 13.06
C PRO A 108 0.89 1.05 12.84
N PHE A 109 2.18 1.35 12.72
CA PHE A 109 2.60 2.63 12.16
C PHE A 109 2.18 2.70 10.67
N PRO A 110 1.77 3.90 10.17
CA PRO A 110 1.45 4.09 8.76
C PRO A 110 2.62 3.65 7.85
N GLY A 111 2.30 2.94 6.77
CA GLY A 111 3.25 2.48 5.76
C GLY A 111 4.12 1.28 6.16
N VAL A 112 4.11 0.83 7.42
CA VAL A 112 4.98 -0.27 7.86
C VAL A 112 4.63 -1.60 7.20
N PHE A 113 3.34 -1.94 7.07
CA PHE A 113 2.94 -3.18 6.41
C PHE A 113 3.16 -3.16 4.90
N PRO A 114 2.83 -2.11 4.15
CA PRO A 114 3.25 -1.99 2.75
C PRO A 114 4.77 -2.15 2.57
N MET A 115 5.60 -1.55 3.44
CA MET A 115 7.06 -1.74 3.42
C MET A 115 7.46 -3.20 3.65
N ILE A 116 6.88 -3.87 4.65
CA ILE A 116 7.12 -5.28 4.93
C ILE A 116 6.68 -6.14 3.75
N ARG A 117 5.49 -5.86 3.18
CA ARG A 117 4.97 -6.57 2.02
C ARG A 117 5.90 -6.46 0.84
N TRP A 118 6.45 -5.28 0.56
CA TRP A 118 7.41 -5.10 -0.52
C TRP A 118 8.61 -6.03 -0.36
N PHE A 119 9.20 -6.15 0.85
CA PHE A 119 10.30 -7.08 1.10
C PHE A 119 9.88 -8.55 0.96
N GLN A 120 8.67 -8.92 1.41
CA GLN A 120 8.15 -10.27 1.26
C GLN A 120 7.90 -10.68 -0.20
N LEU A 121 7.73 -9.71 -1.10
CA LEU A 121 7.60 -9.94 -2.54
C LEU A 121 8.95 -10.08 -3.25
N GLN A 122 10.05 -9.69 -2.61
CA GLN A 122 11.37 -9.77 -3.25
C GLN A 122 11.89 -11.21 -3.26
N PRO A 123 12.51 -11.66 -4.37
CA PRO A 123 13.09 -12.99 -4.45
C PRO A 123 14.11 -13.24 -3.32
N TYR A 124 14.05 -14.44 -2.74
CA TYR A 124 14.98 -14.87 -1.68
C TYR A 124 15.10 -13.91 -0.49
N THR A 125 14.05 -13.14 -0.21
CA THR A 125 14.06 -12.16 0.86
C THR A 125 12.96 -12.45 1.89
N SER A 126 13.30 -12.41 3.16
CA SER A 126 12.38 -12.62 4.28
C SER A 126 12.40 -11.45 5.24
N VAL A 127 11.34 -11.30 6.03
CA VAL A 127 11.26 -10.37 7.15
C VAL A 127 11.15 -11.16 8.44
N GLY A 128 12.20 -11.08 9.28
CA GLY A 128 12.25 -11.67 10.61
C GLY A 128 11.81 -10.68 11.69
N LEU A 129 11.23 -11.19 12.75
CA LEU A 129 10.79 -10.40 13.91
C LEU A 129 11.67 -10.71 15.11
N LEU A 130 12.08 -9.66 15.82
CA LEU A 130 13.00 -9.75 16.95
C LEU A 130 12.50 -8.87 18.09
N THR A 131 11.87 -9.46 19.11
CA THR A 131 11.16 -8.72 20.15
C THR A 131 11.63 -9.05 21.56
N GLY A 132 11.47 -8.08 22.47
CA GLY A 132 11.65 -8.29 23.92
C GLY A 132 10.45 -8.93 24.62
N ARG A 133 9.37 -9.22 23.90
CA ARG A 133 8.19 -9.89 24.46
C ARG A 133 8.53 -11.30 24.92
N PRO A 134 8.03 -11.75 26.10
CA PRO A 134 8.22 -13.11 26.59
C PRO A 134 7.63 -14.16 25.62
N GLU A 135 8.27 -15.33 25.60
CA GLU A 135 7.84 -16.49 24.81
C GLU A 135 6.37 -16.87 25.05
N ALA A 136 5.86 -16.67 26.25
CA ALA A 136 4.46 -16.93 26.61
C ALA A 136 3.45 -16.15 25.76
N LEU A 137 3.85 -15.03 25.14
CA LEU A 137 2.98 -14.19 24.29
C LEU A 137 3.10 -14.51 22.80
N ARG A 138 3.84 -15.55 22.39
CA ARG A 138 4.07 -15.90 20.99
C ARG A 138 2.79 -16.00 20.18
N GLY A 139 1.83 -16.80 20.66
CA GLY A 139 0.57 -17.05 19.94
C GLY A 139 -0.21 -15.78 19.67
N VAL A 140 -0.47 -14.98 20.73
CA VAL A 140 -1.23 -13.72 20.60
C VAL A 140 -0.47 -12.66 19.80
N THR A 141 0.86 -12.64 19.87
CA THR A 141 1.69 -11.72 19.07
C THR A 141 1.53 -12.01 17.57
N LEU A 142 1.67 -13.27 17.15
CA LEU A 142 1.47 -13.66 15.75
C LEU A 142 0.02 -13.42 15.29
N GLN A 143 -0.96 -13.76 16.13
CA GLN A 143 -2.37 -13.53 15.82
C GLN A 143 -2.65 -12.04 15.61
N SER A 144 -2.15 -11.16 16.49
CA SER A 144 -2.32 -9.72 16.37
C SER A 144 -1.69 -9.17 15.09
N LEU A 145 -0.42 -9.50 14.83
CA LEU A 145 0.31 -9.02 13.67
C LEU A 145 -0.30 -9.50 12.35
N ASN A 146 -0.67 -10.79 12.27
CA ASN A 146 -1.27 -11.37 11.08
C ASN A 146 -2.68 -10.81 10.79
N ARG A 147 -3.47 -10.53 11.85
CA ARG A 147 -4.76 -9.85 11.70
C ARG A 147 -4.61 -8.41 11.20
N LEU A 148 -3.64 -7.68 11.75
CA LEU A 148 -3.38 -6.30 11.34
C LEU A 148 -2.80 -6.20 9.94
N GLY A 149 -1.96 -7.17 9.53
CA GLY A 149 -1.34 -7.23 8.20
C GLY A 149 -2.23 -7.82 7.10
N GLU A 150 -3.44 -8.30 7.43
CA GLU A 150 -4.32 -8.97 6.46
C GLU A 150 -4.66 -8.07 5.26
N ALA A 151 -4.97 -6.80 5.52
CA ALA A 151 -5.32 -5.83 4.48
C ALA A 151 -4.16 -5.48 3.53
N ASP A 152 -2.92 -5.68 3.97
CA ASP A 152 -1.70 -5.45 3.19
C ASP A 152 -1.07 -6.76 2.69
N HIS A 153 -1.76 -7.88 2.82
CA HIS A 153 -1.27 -9.23 2.49
C HIS A 153 0.03 -9.62 3.20
N VAL A 154 0.30 -9.04 4.35
CA VAL A 154 1.46 -9.35 5.18
C VAL A 154 1.15 -10.54 6.07
N ARG A 155 2.05 -11.53 6.06
CA ARG A 155 2.00 -12.66 6.97
C ARG A 155 3.35 -12.90 7.62
N PHE A 156 3.30 -13.17 8.90
CA PHE A 156 4.45 -13.59 9.70
C PHE A 156 4.27 -15.04 10.10
N SER A 157 5.37 -15.80 10.06
CA SER A 157 5.41 -17.19 10.44
C SER A 157 6.16 -17.38 11.76
N ASP A 158 5.89 -18.48 12.43
CA ASP A 158 6.45 -18.80 13.74
C ASP A 158 7.98 -18.94 13.72
N ASP A 159 8.51 -19.52 12.66
CA ASP A 159 9.95 -19.75 12.42
C ASP A 159 10.74 -18.47 12.18
N LEU A 160 10.07 -17.36 11.83
CA LEU A 160 10.68 -16.05 11.62
C LEU A 160 10.42 -15.07 12.78
N LEU A 161 9.99 -15.57 13.95
CA LEU A 161 9.76 -14.80 15.16
C LEU A 161 10.71 -15.27 16.28
N ALA A 162 11.65 -14.42 16.66
CA ALA A 162 12.51 -14.62 17.83
C ALA A 162 12.01 -13.78 19.00
N MET A 163 11.68 -14.44 20.10
CA MET A 163 11.13 -13.84 21.32
C MET A 163 12.09 -13.97 22.50
N ASN A 164 11.82 -13.22 23.57
CA ASN A 164 12.58 -13.33 24.80
C ASN A 164 12.20 -14.63 25.54
N PRO A 165 13.14 -15.57 25.80
CA PRO A 165 12.85 -16.80 26.53
C PRO A 165 12.62 -16.56 28.03
N GLY A 166 13.03 -15.37 28.56
CA GLY A 166 12.83 -14.99 29.95
C GLY A 166 11.50 -14.29 30.20
N THR A 167 11.44 -13.57 31.31
CA THR A 167 10.32 -12.71 31.68
C THR A 167 10.48 -11.30 31.10
N TRP A 168 9.47 -10.45 31.28
CA TRP A 168 9.53 -9.05 30.86
C TRP A 168 10.73 -8.30 31.43
N GLY A 169 11.48 -7.62 30.55
CA GLY A 169 12.65 -6.81 30.92
C GLY A 169 13.91 -7.61 31.22
N GLU A 170 13.83 -8.94 31.30
CA GLU A 170 14.96 -9.79 31.59
C GLU A 170 15.83 -9.97 30.33
N ASP A 171 17.09 -9.48 30.41
CA ASP A 171 18.10 -9.56 29.35
C ASP A 171 17.59 -9.37 27.90
N VAL A 172 16.79 -8.35 27.66
CA VAL A 172 16.23 -8.05 26.33
C VAL A 172 17.33 -7.92 25.27
N ALA A 173 18.45 -7.29 25.60
CA ALA A 173 19.55 -7.13 24.66
C ALA A 173 20.24 -8.46 24.32
N GLY A 174 20.44 -9.32 25.28
CA GLY A 174 20.97 -10.67 25.06
C GLY A 174 20.03 -11.53 24.23
N SER A 175 18.73 -11.47 24.51
CA SER A 175 17.69 -12.16 23.73
C SER A 175 17.67 -11.71 22.28
N LYS A 176 17.78 -10.39 22.01
CA LYS A 176 17.85 -9.87 20.64
C LYS A 176 19.13 -10.32 19.92
N ILE A 177 20.28 -10.37 20.59
CA ILE A 177 21.51 -10.93 20.01
C ILE A 177 21.35 -12.42 19.70
N ALA A 178 20.76 -13.19 20.62
CA ALA A 178 20.52 -14.63 20.42
C ALA A 178 19.58 -14.89 19.25
N GLY A 179 18.50 -14.11 19.14
CA GLY A 179 17.55 -14.19 18.00
C GLY A 179 18.19 -13.82 16.67
N LEU A 180 19.05 -12.78 16.63
CA LEU A 180 19.80 -12.42 15.42
C LEU A 180 20.71 -13.57 14.98
N ARG A 181 21.47 -14.17 15.91
CA ARG A 181 22.33 -15.33 15.63
C ARG A 181 21.52 -16.53 15.15
N HIS A 182 20.36 -16.78 15.76
CA HIS A 182 19.47 -17.85 15.35
C HIS A 182 19.09 -17.74 13.87
N PHE A 183 18.70 -16.55 13.39
CA PHE A 183 18.42 -16.33 11.96
C PHE A 183 19.67 -16.54 11.09
N GLN A 184 20.84 -16.10 11.52
CA GLN A 184 22.10 -16.33 10.81
C GLN A 184 22.48 -17.83 10.77
N ASP A 185 22.25 -18.56 11.85
CA ASP A 185 22.50 -20.02 11.93
C ASP A 185 21.53 -20.81 11.03
N GLN A 186 20.33 -20.27 10.78
CA GLN A 186 19.38 -20.78 9.77
C GLN A 186 19.80 -20.47 8.33
N GLY A 187 20.90 -19.75 8.12
CA GLY A 187 21.48 -19.44 6.81
C GLY A 187 21.01 -18.11 6.21
N TYR A 188 20.29 -17.28 6.94
CA TYR A 188 19.90 -15.95 6.46
C TYR A 188 21.07 -14.96 6.54
N HIS A 189 21.28 -14.25 5.45
CA HIS A 189 22.12 -13.05 5.48
C HIS A 189 21.29 -11.85 5.95
N VAL A 190 21.40 -11.50 7.23
CA VAL A 190 20.69 -10.34 7.79
C VAL A 190 21.40 -9.07 7.34
N PHE A 191 20.80 -8.30 6.43
CA PHE A 191 21.38 -7.07 5.89
C PHE A 191 21.03 -5.81 6.66
N ALA A 192 19.90 -5.80 7.38
CA ALA A 192 19.46 -4.66 8.17
C ALA A 192 18.62 -5.07 9.38
N VAL A 193 18.67 -4.26 10.46
CA VAL A 193 17.80 -4.36 11.62
C VAL A 193 17.14 -3.01 11.88
N ILE A 194 15.82 -3.01 12.10
CA ILE A 194 15.02 -1.86 12.52
C ILE A 194 14.59 -2.07 13.97
N ASP A 195 14.88 -1.10 14.85
CA ASP A 195 14.53 -1.18 16.27
C ASP A 195 14.35 0.24 16.82
N ASN A 196 13.39 0.46 17.73
CA ASN A 196 13.20 1.75 18.38
C ASN A 196 14.10 1.94 19.62
N GLU A 197 14.63 0.85 20.22
CA GLU A 197 15.38 0.91 21.46
C GLU A 197 16.88 1.19 21.27
N PRO A 198 17.38 2.38 21.67
CA PRO A 198 18.81 2.70 21.59
C PRO A 198 19.71 1.70 22.31
N PHE A 199 19.24 1.14 23.42
CA PHE A 199 19.99 0.15 24.20
C PHE A 199 20.17 -1.16 23.40
N ALA A 200 19.11 -1.66 22.79
CA ALA A 200 19.16 -2.84 21.94
C ALA A 200 20.05 -2.62 20.71
N LEU A 201 19.88 -1.49 20.02
CA LEU A 201 20.74 -1.12 18.89
C LEU A 201 22.23 -1.02 19.28
N LYS A 202 22.55 -0.54 20.50
CA LYS A 202 23.93 -0.48 20.99
C LYS A 202 24.53 -1.86 21.20
N ALA A 203 23.75 -2.81 21.71
CA ALA A 203 24.16 -4.20 21.86
C ALA A 203 24.37 -4.87 20.50
N LEU A 204 23.41 -4.71 19.58
CA LEU A 204 23.51 -5.20 18.21
C LEU A 204 24.70 -4.60 17.44
N ALA A 205 24.97 -3.30 17.59
CA ALA A 205 26.11 -2.64 16.95
C ALA A 205 27.47 -3.22 17.40
N LYS A 206 27.57 -3.64 18.67
CA LYS A 206 28.77 -4.29 19.19
C LYS A 206 28.94 -5.69 18.58
N GLU A 207 27.85 -6.43 18.49
CA GLU A 207 27.81 -7.80 17.96
C GLU A 207 28.13 -7.83 16.46
N THR A 208 27.52 -6.91 15.71
CA THR A 208 27.61 -6.87 14.23
C THR A 208 28.75 -6.00 13.70
N LYS A 209 29.74 -5.68 14.57
CA LYS A 209 30.86 -4.82 14.18
C LYS A 209 31.65 -5.43 13.02
N GLY A 210 31.74 -4.69 11.91
CA GLY A 210 32.48 -5.10 10.72
C GLY A 210 31.74 -5.98 9.74
N THR A 211 30.46 -6.34 10.00
CA THR A 211 29.65 -7.15 9.08
C THR A 211 29.03 -6.34 7.93
N GLY A 212 28.98 -5.01 8.04
CA GLY A 212 28.29 -4.16 7.09
C GLY A 212 26.76 -4.11 7.26
N MET A 213 26.20 -4.77 8.27
CA MET A 213 24.77 -4.75 8.59
C MET A 213 24.31 -3.33 8.92
N LEU A 214 23.20 -2.91 8.31
CA LEU A 214 22.60 -1.61 8.54
C LEU A 214 21.75 -1.63 9.82
N LEU A 215 22.00 -0.69 10.73
CA LEU A 215 21.14 -0.48 11.89
C LEU A 215 20.28 0.76 11.66
N LEU A 216 18.97 0.61 11.84
CA LEU A 216 17.97 1.64 11.67
C LEU A 216 17.25 1.88 13.01
N HIS A 217 17.21 3.14 13.43
CA HIS A 217 16.49 3.53 14.64
C HIS A 217 15.11 4.09 14.25
N ALA A 218 14.07 3.36 14.59
CA ALA A 218 12.71 3.88 14.54
C ALA A 218 12.56 4.96 15.61
N ASN A 219 12.58 6.23 15.19
CA ASN A 219 12.57 7.38 16.10
C ASN A 219 11.15 7.68 16.60
N THR A 220 10.59 6.73 17.31
CA THR A 220 9.25 6.72 17.91
C THR A 220 9.35 6.91 19.42
N ILE A 221 8.59 6.17 20.22
CA ILE A 221 8.71 6.14 21.68
C ILE A 221 9.64 4.99 22.09
N PHE A 222 10.56 5.27 23.00
CA PHE A 222 11.52 4.29 23.51
C PHE A 222 11.90 4.59 24.97
N GLU A 223 12.26 3.53 25.72
CA GLU A 223 12.61 3.59 27.14
C GLU A 223 14.01 4.22 27.37
N SER A 224 14.98 3.85 26.54
CA SER A 224 16.39 4.21 26.72
C SER A 224 16.72 5.66 26.36
N ARG A 225 15.97 6.64 26.84
CA ARG A 225 16.13 8.07 26.51
C ARG A 225 17.51 8.65 26.85
N GLY A 226 18.15 8.13 27.89
CA GLY A 226 19.52 8.52 28.31
C GLY A 226 20.63 7.86 27.49
N THR A 227 20.30 6.92 26.61
CA THR A 227 21.26 6.15 25.82
C THR A 227 21.39 6.72 24.42
N SER A 228 22.60 7.06 24.02
CA SER A 228 22.84 7.51 22.64
C SER A 228 22.75 6.34 21.66
N VAL A 229 22.10 6.57 20.53
CA VAL A 229 22.07 5.62 19.40
C VAL A 229 23.49 5.43 18.85
N PRO A 230 23.92 4.21 18.51
CA PRO A 230 25.25 3.93 17.99
C PRO A 230 25.63 4.80 16.80
N ARG A 231 26.93 5.13 16.70
CA ARG A 231 27.42 5.88 15.55
C ARG A 231 27.23 5.08 14.25
N GLY A 232 26.69 5.72 13.23
CA GLY A 232 26.39 5.08 11.94
C GLY A 232 24.96 4.56 11.81
N THR A 233 24.17 4.55 12.90
CA THR A 233 22.74 4.24 12.84
C THR A 233 21.97 5.35 12.12
N VAL A 234 21.11 4.98 11.20
CA VAL A 234 20.22 5.89 10.48
C VAL A 234 18.87 5.98 11.20
N ARG A 235 18.33 7.19 11.34
CA ARG A 235 17.10 7.44 12.09
C ARG A 235 15.96 7.84 11.16
N GLY A 236 14.76 7.37 11.45
CA GLY A 236 13.53 7.78 10.77
C GLY A 236 12.29 7.26 11.49
N LYS A 237 11.12 7.60 10.98
CA LYS A 237 9.82 7.17 11.53
C LYS A 237 8.75 6.95 10.45
N ASP A 238 9.02 7.36 9.22
CA ASP A 238 8.08 7.31 8.11
C ASP A 238 8.47 6.14 7.19
N TYR A 239 7.57 5.16 7.02
CA TYR A 239 7.81 3.92 6.27
C TYR A 239 7.36 4.03 4.80
N GLY A 240 7.62 5.18 4.14
CA GLY A 240 7.17 5.42 2.78
C GLY A 240 7.84 4.53 1.74
N LEU A 241 7.04 3.96 0.84
CA LEU A 241 7.49 3.13 -0.29
C LEU A 241 8.22 3.94 -1.36
N VAL A 242 7.87 5.20 -1.56
CA VAL A 242 8.52 6.10 -2.55
C VAL A 242 10.02 6.22 -2.33
N ASP A 243 10.46 6.20 -1.07
CA ASP A 243 11.89 6.22 -0.77
C ASP A 243 12.55 4.83 -0.81
N LEU A 244 11.75 3.77 -0.73
CA LEU A 244 12.21 2.38 -0.73
C LEU A 244 12.34 1.81 -2.15
N VAL A 245 11.32 2.04 -2.99
CA VAL A 245 11.27 1.53 -4.37
C VAL A 245 12.01 2.50 -5.29
N SER A 246 13.09 2.05 -5.89
CA SER A 246 14.00 2.92 -6.64
C SER A 246 13.57 3.21 -8.09
N GLY A 247 12.64 2.42 -8.64
CA GLY A 247 12.17 2.55 -10.01
C GLY A 247 11.20 1.44 -10.40
N GLU A 248 10.70 1.50 -11.61
CA GLU A 248 9.73 0.55 -12.16
C GLU A 248 10.26 -0.89 -12.18
N GLU A 249 11.57 -1.04 -12.38
CA GLU A 249 12.25 -2.34 -12.40
C GLU A 249 12.22 -3.08 -11.04
N ALA A 250 11.90 -2.35 -9.97
CA ALA A 250 11.75 -2.91 -8.63
C ALA A 250 10.30 -3.30 -8.30
N LEU A 251 9.36 -3.08 -9.22
CA LEU A 251 7.95 -3.45 -9.03
C LEU A 251 7.75 -4.95 -9.25
N PRO A 252 6.75 -5.55 -8.60
CA PRO A 252 6.37 -6.93 -8.83
C PRO A 252 5.99 -7.17 -10.29
N GLU A 253 6.48 -8.25 -10.87
CA GLU A 253 6.08 -8.69 -12.19
C GLU A 253 4.59 -9.05 -12.24
N GLY A 254 3.94 -8.82 -13.38
CA GLY A 254 2.56 -9.25 -13.64
C GLY A 254 1.48 -8.21 -13.34
N VAL A 255 1.80 -7.09 -12.72
CA VAL A 255 0.85 -5.97 -12.55
C VAL A 255 0.94 -5.04 -13.77
N GLN A 256 -0.17 -4.91 -14.51
CA GLN A 256 -0.23 -4.00 -15.66
C GLN A 256 -0.38 -2.55 -15.17
N LEU A 257 0.54 -1.68 -15.59
CA LEU A 257 0.53 -0.27 -15.26
C LEU A 257 -0.18 0.52 -16.37
N VAL A 258 -1.15 1.35 -15.99
CA VAL A 258 -1.96 2.12 -16.94
C VAL A 258 -1.76 3.61 -16.68
N TRP A 259 -1.32 4.33 -17.69
CA TRP A 259 -1.21 5.79 -17.68
C TRP A 259 -2.59 6.40 -17.94
N HIS A 260 -3.16 7.03 -16.93
CA HIS A 260 -4.52 7.57 -16.97
C HIS A 260 -4.58 8.93 -17.67
N GLY A 261 -5.64 9.16 -18.46
CA GLY A 261 -5.97 10.44 -19.04
C GLY A 261 -5.00 10.95 -20.12
N VAL A 262 -4.58 10.09 -21.05
CA VAL A 262 -3.77 10.48 -22.21
C VAL A 262 -4.66 11.21 -23.21
N ASN A 263 -5.25 12.34 -22.81
CA ASN A 263 -6.29 13.07 -23.54
C ASN A 263 -5.77 14.29 -24.31
N ASP A 264 -4.48 14.50 -24.34
CA ASP A 264 -3.83 15.59 -25.09
C ASP A 264 -2.48 15.15 -25.68
N GLU A 265 -1.99 15.93 -26.64
CA GLU A 265 -0.75 15.62 -27.37
C GLU A 265 0.49 15.63 -26.47
N ALA A 266 0.51 16.45 -25.42
CA ALA A 266 1.65 16.53 -24.51
C ALA A 266 1.75 15.27 -23.64
N ASN A 267 0.60 14.80 -23.10
CA ASN A 267 0.49 13.54 -22.39
C ASN A 267 0.86 12.36 -23.28
N LEU A 268 0.34 12.33 -24.52
CA LEU A 268 0.65 11.27 -25.46
C LEU A 268 2.16 11.18 -25.77
N ARG A 269 2.82 12.32 -26.00
CA ARG A 269 4.28 12.33 -26.22
C ARG A 269 5.06 11.77 -25.04
N GLN A 270 4.65 12.08 -23.82
CA GLN A 270 5.33 11.60 -22.61
C GLN A 270 5.04 10.12 -22.36
N PHE A 271 3.81 9.67 -22.56
CA PHE A 271 3.46 8.25 -22.52
C PHE A 271 4.34 7.43 -23.50
N VAL A 272 4.43 7.88 -24.75
CA VAL A 272 5.27 7.19 -25.77
C VAL A 272 6.75 7.18 -25.39
N ALA A 273 7.23 8.19 -24.68
CA ALA A 273 8.62 8.27 -24.22
C ALA A 273 8.88 7.44 -22.94
N SER A 274 7.85 6.92 -22.26
CA SER A 274 7.96 6.08 -21.08
C SER A 274 8.00 4.60 -21.44
N ASP A 275 8.26 3.75 -20.44
CA ASP A 275 8.18 2.29 -20.56
C ASP A 275 6.78 1.73 -20.27
N ILE A 276 5.82 2.58 -19.87
CA ILE A 276 4.43 2.17 -19.62
C ILE A 276 3.78 1.68 -20.92
N VAL A 277 3.17 0.50 -20.84
CA VAL A 277 2.58 -0.17 -22.01
C VAL A 277 1.17 0.35 -22.33
N TRP A 278 0.37 0.69 -21.32
CA TRP A 278 -1.05 1.00 -21.48
C TRP A 278 -1.33 2.49 -21.32
N ALA A 279 -1.88 3.12 -22.36
CA ALA A 279 -2.48 4.45 -22.31
C ALA A 279 -3.98 4.36 -22.10
N GLU A 280 -4.50 5.06 -21.11
CA GLU A 280 -5.95 5.23 -20.98
C GLU A 280 -6.36 6.56 -21.60
N VAL A 281 -7.47 6.54 -22.38
CA VAL A 281 -8.04 7.68 -23.06
C VAL A 281 -9.54 7.75 -22.84
N ASP A 282 -10.08 8.94 -22.57
CA ASP A 282 -11.50 9.20 -22.35
C ASP A 282 -12.18 9.65 -23.65
N ILE A 283 -13.14 8.88 -24.14
CA ILE A 283 -13.74 9.08 -25.46
C ILE A 283 -15.14 9.66 -25.33
N ILE A 284 -15.35 10.84 -25.92
CA ILE A 284 -16.67 11.47 -26.09
C ILE A 284 -16.84 11.95 -27.53
N ARG A 285 -18.06 12.44 -27.84
CA ARG A 285 -18.37 13.05 -29.14
C ARG A 285 -18.43 14.58 -29.01
N ASP A 286 -17.81 15.28 -29.95
CA ASP A 286 -17.93 16.73 -30.06
C ASP A 286 -19.28 17.17 -30.73
N PRO A 287 -19.62 18.46 -30.69
CA PRO A 287 -20.86 18.95 -31.35
C PRO A 287 -20.89 18.77 -32.86
N ALA A 288 -19.74 18.57 -33.51
CA ALA A 288 -19.63 18.28 -34.93
C ALA A 288 -19.74 16.77 -35.25
N GLY A 289 -19.91 15.92 -34.23
CA GLY A 289 -20.04 14.49 -34.34
C GLY A 289 -18.73 13.71 -34.37
N ARG A 290 -17.55 14.33 -34.21
CA ARG A 290 -16.26 13.66 -34.23
C ARG A 290 -15.92 13.06 -32.84
N LEU A 291 -15.20 11.95 -32.82
CA LEU A 291 -14.65 11.41 -31.56
C LEU A 291 -13.43 12.22 -31.11
N ILE A 292 -13.51 12.72 -29.90
CA ILE A 292 -12.46 13.49 -29.23
C ILE A 292 -12.09 12.86 -27.89
N LEU A 293 -10.91 13.20 -27.40
CA LEU A 293 -10.43 12.76 -26.10
C LEU A 293 -10.70 13.83 -25.03
N ARG A 294 -11.58 13.49 -24.08
CA ARG A 294 -11.95 14.39 -22.99
C ARG A 294 -12.64 13.61 -21.86
N HIS A 295 -12.22 13.86 -20.63
CA HIS A 295 -12.79 13.17 -19.46
C HIS A 295 -14.25 13.57 -19.20
N ASP A 296 -14.51 14.88 -19.10
CA ASP A 296 -15.85 15.39 -18.76
C ASP A 296 -16.72 15.54 -20.01
N SER A 297 -18.00 15.19 -19.90
CA SER A 297 -18.95 15.46 -20.96
C SER A 297 -19.09 16.99 -21.18
N LEU A 298 -19.46 17.37 -22.40
CA LEU A 298 -19.68 18.79 -22.74
C LEU A 298 -20.89 19.39 -22.01
N GLU A 299 -21.80 18.55 -21.51
CA GLU A 299 -22.92 18.97 -20.68
C GLU A 299 -22.46 19.32 -19.25
N ALA A 300 -21.62 18.45 -18.64
CA ALA A 300 -21.10 18.66 -17.29
C ALA A 300 -20.07 19.80 -17.22
N SER A 301 -19.24 19.92 -18.25
CA SER A 301 -18.18 20.93 -18.36
C SER A 301 -18.19 21.50 -19.79
N PRO A 302 -18.89 22.61 -20.06
CA PRO A 302 -18.95 23.22 -21.39
C PRO A 302 -17.56 23.59 -21.92
N ALA A 303 -17.36 23.40 -23.22
CA ALA A 303 -16.11 23.76 -23.89
C ALA A 303 -15.81 25.26 -23.75
N THR A 304 -14.53 25.58 -23.52
CA THR A 304 -14.06 26.98 -23.60
C THR A 304 -13.73 27.36 -25.04
N PRO A 305 -13.82 28.65 -25.43
CA PRO A 305 -13.55 29.08 -26.81
C PRO A 305 -12.16 28.73 -27.34
N ASP A 306 -11.19 28.58 -26.42
CA ASP A 306 -9.79 28.31 -26.73
C ASP A 306 -9.39 26.83 -26.45
N GLU A 307 -10.38 25.96 -26.22
CA GLU A 307 -10.14 24.53 -26.00
C GLU A 307 -9.81 23.85 -27.32
N GLU A 308 -8.57 23.34 -27.46
CA GLU A 308 -8.16 22.51 -28.57
C GLU A 308 -8.49 21.05 -28.29
N TRP A 309 -9.30 20.44 -29.17
CA TRP A 309 -9.71 19.06 -29.00
C TRP A 309 -8.75 18.11 -29.71
N PHE A 310 -8.26 17.14 -28.95
CA PHE A 310 -7.44 16.11 -29.49
C PHE A 310 -8.30 14.99 -30.07
N LEU A 311 -8.11 14.67 -31.34
CA LEU A 311 -8.94 13.68 -32.02
C LEU A 311 -8.52 12.26 -31.63
N PHE A 312 -9.53 11.41 -31.38
CA PHE A 312 -9.33 10.01 -31.01
C PHE A 312 -8.50 9.25 -32.06
N GLU A 313 -8.78 9.42 -33.36
CA GLU A 313 -8.04 8.78 -34.46
C GLU A 313 -6.53 9.11 -34.44
N GLN A 314 -6.16 10.32 -34.03
CA GLN A 314 -4.75 10.74 -33.96
C GLN A 314 -4.00 10.02 -32.81
N ALA A 315 -4.67 9.88 -31.66
CA ALA A 315 -4.13 9.13 -30.53
C ALA A 315 -3.98 7.65 -30.86
N VAL A 316 -5.03 7.04 -31.41
CA VAL A 316 -5.04 5.63 -31.86
C VAL A 316 -3.89 5.35 -32.81
N ALA A 317 -3.74 6.18 -33.87
CA ALA A 317 -2.65 6.04 -34.87
C ALA A 317 -1.25 6.12 -34.21
N THR A 318 -1.07 7.06 -33.27
CA THR A 318 0.21 7.26 -32.59
C THR A 318 0.55 6.12 -31.63
N ILE A 319 -0.44 5.67 -30.81
CA ILE A 319 -0.25 4.57 -29.85
C ILE A 319 0.05 3.27 -30.61
N ASN A 320 -0.70 2.97 -31.67
CA ASN A 320 -0.48 1.76 -32.47
C ASN A 320 0.91 1.76 -33.16
N LYS A 321 1.32 2.89 -33.73
CA LYS A 321 2.65 3.05 -34.37
C LYS A 321 3.80 2.77 -33.41
N ASN A 322 3.61 3.01 -32.12
CA ASN A 322 4.63 2.79 -31.09
C ASN A 322 4.48 1.44 -30.38
N ASP A 323 3.66 0.55 -30.89
CA ASP A 323 3.44 -0.81 -30.38
C ASP A 323 2.98 -0.84 -28.91
N ARG A 324 2.14 0.12 -28.52
CA ARG A 324 1.58 0.28 -27.18
C ARG A 324 0.12 -0.18 -27.12
N GLY A 325 -0.33 -0.53 -25.91
CA GLY A 325 -1.74 -0.85 -25.62
C GLY A 325 -2.59 0.41 -25.37
N ILE A 326 -3.87 0.31 -25.68
CA ILE A 326 -4.82 1.40 -25.43
C ILE A 326 -6.00 0.92 -24.60
N LYS A 327 -6.28 1.62 -23.50
CA LYS A 327 -7.48 1.47 -22.68
C LYS A 327 -8.46 2.57 -23.05
N LEU A 328 -9.59 2.16 -23.58
CA LEU A 328 -10.63 3.00 -24.17
C LEU A 328 -11.74 3.22 -23.14
N ASP A 329 -11.76 4.36 -22.45
CA ASP A 329 -12.84 4.70 -21.53
C ASP A 329 -14.00 5.34 -22.32
N LEU A 330 -15.08 4.59 -22.47
CA LEU A 330 -16.23 4.94 -23.28
C LEU A 330 -17.17 5.89 -22.54
N LYS A 331 -16.72 7.14 -22.26
CA LYS A 331 -17.53 8.17 -21.58
C LYS A 331 -18.80 8.53 -22.36
N GLY A 332 -18.78 8.47 -23.68
CA GLY A 332 -19.95 8.63 -24.53
C GLY A 332 -20.88 7.41 -24.54
N GLY A 333 -20.57 6.33 -23.82
CA GLY A 333 -21.39 5.14 -23.72
C GLY A 333 -21.57 4.39 -25.05
N ALA A 334 -22.73 3.76 -25.21
CA ALA A 334 -23.04 2.95 -26.40
C ALA A 334 -23.13 3.78 -27.69
N GLU A 335 -23.34 5.09 -27.61
CA GLU A 335 -23.48 5.97 -28.77
C GLU A 335 -22.18 6.15 -29.57
N VAL A 336 -21.01 5.99 -28.91
CA VAL A 336 -19.70 6.10 -29.57
C VAL A 336 -19.13 4.73 -29.96
N LEU A 337 -19.72 3.64 -29.51
CA LEU A 337 -19.16 2.30 -29.58
C LEU A 337 -18.85 1.84 -31.01
N ASP A 338 -19.77 2.01 -31.97
CA ASP A 338 -19.57 1.54 -33.34
C ASP A 338 -18.40 2.20 -34.03
N GLU A 339 -18.28 3.52 -33.83
CA GLU A 339 -17.21 4.30 -34.43
C GLU A 339 -15.85 4.01 -33.74
N VAL A 340 -15.87 3.77 -32.43
CA VAL A 340 -14.66 3.33 -31.69
C VAL A 340 -14.19 1.98 -32.21
N LEU A 341 -15.09 0.99 -32.35
CA LEU A 341 -14.74 -0.34 -32.87
C LEU A 341 -14.18 -0.25 -34.29
N ALA A 342 -14.81 0.56 -35.17
CA ALA A 342 -14.32 0.78 -36.52
C ALA A 342 -12.90 1.43 -36.52
N THR A 343 -12.72 2.46 -35.71
CA THR A 343 -11.42 3.21 -35.65
C THR A 343 -10.27 2.30 -35.21
N VAL A 344 -10.46 1.47 -34.20
CA VAL A 344 -9.38 0.57 -33.71
C VAL A 344 -9.11 -0.56 -34.70
N ALA A 345 -10.16 -1.05 -35.39
CA ALA A 345 -10.02 -2.06 -36.44
C ALA A 345 -9.24 -1.51 -37.66
N ASP A 346 -9.64 -0.31 -38.14
CA ASP A 346 -8.97 0.38 -39.25
C ASP A 346 -7.50 0.70 -38.94
N ALA A 347 -7.18 0.99 -37.67
CA ALA A 347 -5.82 1.20 -37.22
C ALA A 347 -5.01 -0.12 -37.09
N GLY A 348 -5.68 -1.28 -37.15
CA GLY A 348 -5.01 -2.59 -37.07
C GLY A 348 -4.56 -3.00 -35.67
N PHE A 349 -5.27 -2.57 -34.63
CA PHE A 349 -5.01 -3.06 -33.29
C PHE A 349 -5.36 -4.55 -33.14
N THR A 350 -4.50 -5.29 -32.46
CA THR A 350 -4.75 -6.67 -32.03
C THR A 350 -5.36 -6.69 -30.63
N ASP A 351 -6.12 -7.73 -30.30
CA ASP A 351 -6.90 -7.82 -29.05
C ASP A 351 -6.01 -7.75 -27.79
N ASP A 352 -4.78 -8.25 -27.84
CA ASP A 352 -3.81 -8.22 -26.73
C ASP A 352 -3.33 -6.80 -26.39
N ARG A 353 -3.63 -5.82 -27.23
CA ARG A 353 -3.36 -4.40 -27.04
C ARG A 353 -4.60 -3.53 -26.91
N LEU A 354 -5.78 -4.17 -26.79
CA LEU A 354 -7.06 -3.49 -26.61
C LEU A 354 -7.67 -3.74 -25.23
N TRP A 355 -8.15 -2.66 -24.64
CA TRP A 355 -8.85 -2.69 -23.37
C TRP A 355 -10.03 -1.72 -23.40
N PHE A 356 -11.24 -2.22 -23.33
CA PHE A 356 -12.47 -1.44 -23.30
C PHE A 356 -12.92 -1.25 -21.85
N ASN A 357 -13.25 -0.03 -21.46
CA ASN A 357 -13.77 0.33 -20.14
C ASN A 357 -15.04 1.15 -20.26
N GLY A 358 -16.02 0.91 -19.39
CA GLY A 358 -17.23 1.72 -19.33
C GLY A 358 -18.23 1.24 -18.29
N GLY A 359 -19.10 2.15 -17.86
CA GLY A 359 -20.14 1.87 -16.88
C GLY A 359 -21.26 0.99 -17.44
N ILE A 360 -21.89 0.19 -16.58
CA ILE A 360 -23.00 -0.71 -16.95
C ILE A 360 -24.16 0.10 -17.53
N GLU A 361 -24.49 1.24 -16.92
CA GLU A 361 -25.60 2.10 -17.33
C GLU A 361 -25.36 2.74 -18.71
N ALA A 362 -24.09 3.02 -19.03
CA ALA A 362 -23.72 3.69 -20.27
C ALA A 362 -23.58 2.71 -21.46
N ILE A 363 -23.03 1.53 -21.22
CA ILE A 363 -22.72 0.54 -22.28
C ILE A 363 -23.87 -0.47 -22.44
N GLY A 364 -24.46 -0.92 -21.33
CA GLY A 364 -25.49 -1.95 -21.29
C GLY A 364 -25.01 -3.35 -21.72
N GLU A 365 -25.84 -4.35 -21.48
CA GLU A 365 -25.54 -5.74 -21.85
C GLU A 365 -25.21 -5.89 -23.36
N GLU A 366 -26.01 -5.26 -24.21
CA GLU A 366 -25.83 -5.35 -25.67
C GLU A 366 -24.50 -4.78 -26.12
N GLY A 367 -24.08 -3.62 -25.56
CA GLY A 367 -22.79 -3.01 -25.87
C GLY A 367 -21.60 -3.88 -25.46
N PHE A 368 -21.64 -4.44 -24.27
CA PHE A 368 -20.57 -5.35 -23.79
C PHE A 368 -20.49 -6.62 -24.65
N ARG A 369 -21.63 -7.21 -25.01
CA ARG A 369 -21.67 -8.37 -25.91
C ARG A 369 -21.11 -8.04 -27.29
N ARG A 370 -21.39 -6.85 -27.81
CA ARG A 370 -20.85 -6.38 -29.09
C ARG A 370 -19.35 -6.18 -29.07
N ILE A 371 -18.79 -5.58 -27.98
CA ILE A 371 -17.36 -5.47 -27.79
C ILE A 371 -16.73 -6.86 -27.82
N ARG A 372 -17.26 -7.79 -27.02
CA ARG A 372 -16.72 -9.16 -26.93
C ARG A 372 -16.83 -9.93 -28.27
N ALA A 373 -17.88 -9.68 -29.05
CA ALA A 373 -18.04 -10.32 -30.36
C ALA A 373 -17.04 -9.79 -31.40
N ALA A 374 -16.71 -8.48 -31.33
CA ALA A 374 -15.74 -7.85 -32.22
C ALA A 374 -14.28 -8.17 -31.81
N HIS A 375 -14.03 -8.23 -30.50
CA HIS A 375 -12.70 -8.41 -29.89
C HIS A 375 -12.76 -9.50 -28.80
N PRO A 376 -12.71 -10.79 -29.19
CA PRO A 376 -12.92 -11.92 -28.27
C PRO A 376 -11.85 -12.03 -27.16
N ASP A 377 -10.63 -11.59 -27.40
CA ASP A 377 -9.50 -11.72 -26.47
C ASP A 377 -9.09 -10.38 -25.80
N ALA A 378 -9.75 -9.26 -26.17
CA ALA A 378 -9.48 -7.96 -25.55
C ALA A 378 -9.91 -7.92 -24.07
N ILE A 379 -9.27 -7.04 -23.28
CA ILE A 379 -9.74 -6.77 -21.92
C ILE A 379 -11.01 -5.95 -21.98
N VAL A 380 -12.08 -6.42 -21.33
CA VAL A 380 -13.34 -5.70 -21.18
C VAL A 380 -13.60 -5.46 -19.71
N GLN A 381 -13.61 -4.20 -19.31
CA GLN A 381 -13.67 -3.77 -17.91
C GLN A 381 -14.94 -2.99 -17.60
N CYS A 382 -15.38 -3.12 -16.35
CA CYS A 382 -16.50 -2.39 -15.80
C CYS A 382 -16.24 -1.99 -14.34
N PRO A 383 -16.57 -0.75 -13.91
CA PRO A 383 -16.52 -0.33 -12.52
C PRO A 383 -17.65 -0.97 -11.70
N ILE A 384 -17.35 -1.35 -10.44
CA ILE A 384 -18.29 -2.09 -9.59
C ILE A 384 -18.45 -1.53 -8.17
N GLU A 385 -18.20 -0.23 -7.96
CA GLU A 385 -18.31 0.40 -6.64
C GLU A 385 -19.68 0.19 -5.98
N TRP A 386 -20.74 0.20 -6.78
CA TRP A 386 -22.12 -0.05 -6.35
C TRP A 386 -22.32 -1.45 -5.75
N LEU A 387 -21.47 -2.43 -6.10
CA LEU A 387 -21.53 -3.80 -5.61
C LEU A 387 -20.81 -4.00 -4.28
N SER A 388 -19.90 -3.11 -3.89
CA SER A 388 -19.07 -3.25 -2.66
C SER A 388 -19.88 -3.53 -1.40
N PRO A 389 -21.02 -2.85 -1.11
CA PRO A 389 -21.82 -3.16 0.07
C PRO A 389 -22.40 -4.59 0.03
N LEU A 390 -22.72 -5.07 -1.18
CA LEU A 390 -23.29 -6.41 -1.34
C LEU A 390 -22.25 -7.51 -1.14
N VAL A 391 -21.00 -7.27 -1.53
CA VAL A 391 -19.88 -8.21 -1.29
C VAL A 391 -19.74 -8.47 0.20
N ALA A 392 -19.86 -7.43 1.03
CA ALA A 392 -19.76 -7.56 2.49
C ALA A 392 -21.01 -8.19 3.12
N ALA A 393 -22.21 -7.78 2.70
CA ALA A 393 -23.47 -8.15 3.35
C ALA A 393 -24.10 -9.45 2.83
N ALA A 394 -23.93 -9.74 1.52
CA ALA A 394 -24.53 -10.88 0.85
C ALA A 394 -23.60 -11.42 -0.29
N PRO A 395 -22.44 -12.01 0.05
CA PRO A 395 -21.41 -12.40 -0.93
C PRO A 395 -21.93 -13.36 -2.00
N GLY A 396 -22.90 -14.21 -1.66
CA GLY A 396 -23.53 -15.10 -2.63
C GLY A 396 -24.30 -14.38 -3.75
N GLU A 397 -24.99 -13.28 -3.42
CA GLU A 397 -25.69 -12.44 -4.42
C GLU A 397 -24.67 -11.65 -5.26
N ALA A 398 -23.67 -11.05 -4.59
CA ALA A 398 -22.61 -10.34 -5.29
C ALA A 398 -21.93 -11.23 -6.33
N ARG A 399 -21.59 -12.47 -5.95
CA ARG A 399 -20.97 -13.45 -6.85
C ARG A 399 -21.90 -13.83 -8.03
N ARG A 400 -23.21 -13.96 -7.80
CA ARG A 400 -24.17 -14.21 -8.90
C ARG A 400 -24.22 -13.04 -9.89
N THR A 401 -24.24 -11.81 -9.36
CA THR A 401 -24.22 -10.60 -10.17
C THR A 401 -22.95 -10.51 -11.01
N LEU A 402 -21.78 -10.73 -10.42
CA LEU A 402 -20.51 -10.74 -11.17
C LEU A 402 -20.47 -11.82 -12.25
N LYS A 403 -21.01 -13.01 -11.99
CA LYS A 403 -21.15 -14.07 -13.02
C LYS A 403 -22.05 -13.65 -14.16
N LEU A 404 -23.13 -12.93 -13.87
CA LEU A 404 -24.01 -12.37 -14.92
C LEU A 404 -23.23 -11.37 -15.77
N LEU A 405 -22.53 -10.41 -15.15
CA LEU A 405 -21.71 -9.43 -15.86
C LEU A 405 -20.61 -10.08 -16.71
N ALA A 406 -19.93 -11.09 -16.14
CA ALA A 406 -18.94 -11.89 -16.89
C ALA A 406 -19.56 -12.59 -18.11
N SER A 407 -20.84 -13.02 -18.03
CA SER A 407 -21.55 -13.62 -19.16
C SER A 407 -21.84 -12.62 -20.30
N TRP A 408 -21.76 -11.32 -20.05
CA TRP A 408 -21.84 -10.27 -21.09
C TRP A 408 -20.50 -10.07 -21.80
N GLY A 409 -19.43 -10.72 -21.33
CA GLY A 409 -18.07 -10.64 -21.87
C GLY A 409 -17.12 -9.78 -21.07
N ILE A 410 -17.54 -9.27 -19.89
CA ILE A 410 -16.66 -8.51 -19.00
C ILE A 410 -15.63 -9.47 -18.38
N SER A 411 -14.33 -9.19 -18.57
CA SER A 411 -13.22 -10.00 -18.05
C SER A 411 -12.56 -9.40 -16.81
N ARG A 412 -12.66 -8.07 -16.60
CA ARG A 412 -12.01 -7.35 -15.51
C ARG A 412 -12.97 -6.41 -14.81
N PHE A 413 -12.85 -6.29 -13.50
CA PHE A 413 -13.63 -5.34 -12.70
C PHE A 413 -12.71 -4.28 -12.09
N SER A 414 -13.15 -3.01 -12.07
CA SER A 414 -12.38 -1.95 -11.45
C SER A 414 -12.95 -1.51 -10.11
N ILE A 415 -12.05 -1.18 -9.20
CA ILE A 415 -12.29 -0.76 -7.83
C ILE A 415 -11.65 0.60 -7.62
N ASP A 416 -12.41 1.56 -7.09
CA ASP A 416 -11.88 2.86 -6.67
C ASP A 416 -10.98 2.67 -5.44
N TRP A 417 -9.72 3.06 -5.56
CA TRP A 417 -8.72 2.98 -4.49
C TRP A 417 -9.13 3.74 -3.22
N ASN A 418 -9.85 4.86 -3.37
CA ASN A 418 -10.28 5.70 -2.26
C ASN A 418 -11.47 5.14 -1.46
N ARG A 419 -11.96 3.94 -1.80
CA ARG A 419 -13.02 3.28 -1.04
C ARG A 419 -12.47 2.64 0.25
N PRO A 420 -13.30 2.51 1.29
CA PRO A 420 -12.92 1.76 2.48
C PRO A 420 -12.56 0.30 2.15
N ASN A 421 -11.37 -0.13 2.60
CA ASN A 421 -10.89 -1.51 2.45
C ASN A 421 -10.88 -2.03 0.99
N PRO A 422 -10.24 -1.34 0.03
CA PRO A 422 -10.22 -1.75 -1.37
C PRO A 422 -9.56 -3.13 -1.56
N ALA A 423 -8.53 -3.45 -0.77
CA ALA A 423 -7.86 -4.75 -0.79
C ALA A 423 -8.81 -5.91 -0.48
N ARG A 424 -9.66 -5.80 0.53
CA ARG A 424 -10.63 -6.85 0.87
C ARG A 424 -11.65 -7.11 -0.26
N LEU A 425 -12.05 -6.05 -0.95
CA LEU A 425 -12.93 -6.21 -2.12
C LEU A 425 -12.17 -6.89 -3.25
N MET A 426 -10.93 -6.49 -3.51
CA MET A 426 -10.05 -7.13 -4.48
C MET A 426 -9.91 -8.63 -4.19
N ASP A 427 -9.58 -9.01 -2.95
CA ASP A 427 -9.42 -10.41 -2.55
C ASP A 427 -10.67 -11.23 -2.83
N ALA A 428 -11.84 -10.71 -2.45
CA ALA A 428 -13.11 -11.40 -2.70
C ALA A 428 -13.35 -11.64 -4.20
N LEU A 429 -13.04 -10.66 -5.05
CA LEU A 429 -13.20 -10.80 -6.51
C LEU A 429 -12.18 -11.79 -7.09
N MET A 430 -10.92 -11.70 -6.67
CA MET A 430 -9.86 -12.61 -7.13
C MET A 430 -10.12 -14.06 -6.69
N ASP A 431 -10.58 -14.27 -5.45
CA ASP A 431 -11.02 -15.58 -4.95
C ASP A 431 -12.20 -16.16 -5.74
N TRP A 432 -13.02 -15.30 -6.33
CA TRP A 432 -14.11 -15.72 -7.22
C TRP A 432 -13.67 -15.91 -8.67
N GLY A 433 -12.38 -15.68 -8.97
CA GLY A 433 -11.77 -15.90 -10.28
C GLY A 433 -11.92 -14.73 -11.25
N HIS A 434 -12.05 -13.50 -10.73
CA HIS A 434 -12.15 -12.29 -11.54
C HIS A 434 -10.85 -11.49 -11.53
N GLU A 435 -10.53 -10.85 -12.65
CA GLU A 435 -9.45 -9.88 -12.72
C GLU A 435 -9.87 -8.54 -12.11
N VAL A 436 -8.90 -7.86 -11.48
CA VAL A 436 -9.13 -6.59 -10.78
C VAL A 436 -8.17 -5.51 -11.25
N ASN A 437 -8.72 -4.30 -11.44
CA ASN A 437 -7.98 -3.06 -11.65
C ASN A 437 -8.27 -2.07 -10.52
N PHE A 438 -7.24 -1.44 -9.95
CA PHE A 438 -7.43 -0.25 -9.13
C PHE A 438 -7.38 1.02 -9.99
N TYR A 439 -8.22 2.00 -9.66
CA TYR A 439 -8.21 3.32 -10.31
C TYR A 439 -8.42 4.44 -9.28
N ASN A 440 -8.37 5.71 -9.67
CA ASN A 440 -8.34 6.88 -8.78
C ASN A 440 -7.17 6.81 -7.78
N VAL A 441 -6.02 6.34 -8.23
CA VAL A 441 -4.81 6.23 -7.41
C VAL A 441 -4.07 7.57 -7.48
N PRO A 442 -4.09 8.40 -6.41
CA PRO A 442 -3.85 9.83 -6.52
C PRO A 442 -2.37 10.22 -6.62
N ASP A 443 -1.48 9.42 -6.08
CA ASP A 443 -0.05 9.73 -5.98
C ASP A 443 0.83 8.48 -5.99
N LEU A 444 2.14 8.68 -6.00
CA LEU A 444 3.10 7.60 -6.12
C LEU A 444 3.10 6.67 -4.89
N GLU A 445 2.88 7.17 -3.68
CA GLU A 445 2.83 6.33 -2.49
C GLU A 445 1.62 5.39 -2.56
N ALA A 446 0.42 5.93 -2.79
CA ALA A 446 -0.81 5.14 -2.96
C ALA A 446 -0.70 4.14 -4.11
N PHE A 447 -0.01 4.51 -5.20
CA PHE A 447 0.25 3.62 -6.31
C PHE A 447 1.12 2.42 -5.90
N LEU A 448 2.21 2.67 -5.17
CA LEU A 448 3.09 1.61 -4.69
C LEU A 448 2.38 0.70 -3.69
N GLU A 449 1.57 1.28 -2.79
CA GLU A 449 0.69 0.52 -1.88
C GLU A 449 -0.28 -0.38 -2.65
N ALA A 450 -0.90 0.14 -3.73
CA ALA A 450 -1.79 -0.65 -4.57
C ALA A 450 -1.06 -1.77 -5.33
N VAL A 451 0.14 -1.50 -5.87
CA VAL A 451 0.92 -2.48 -6.63
C VAL A 451 1.39 -3.65 -5.77
N VAL A 452 1.79 -3.41 -4.52
CA VAL A 452 2.26 -4.50 -3.63
C VAL A 452 1.14 -5.45 -3.17
N LEU A 453 -0.14 -5.09 -3.39
CA LEU A 453 -1.28 -6.00 -3.24
C LEU A 453 -1.42 -6.99 -4.40
N LEU A 454 -0.71 -6.77 -5.50
CA LEU A 454 -0.72 -7.61 -6.71
C LEU A 454 -2.09 -7.69 -7.40
N PRO A 455 -2.78 -6.58 -7.68
CA PRO A 455 -3.92 -6.59 -8.58
C PRO A 455 -3.47 -6.95 -10.00
N HIS A 456 -4.40 -7.23 -10.91
CA HIS A 456 -4.06 -7.44 -12.32
C HIS A 456 -3.56 -6.15 -12.98
N SER A 457 -4.06 -5.00 -12.52
CA SER A 457 -3.64 -3.70 -13.03
C SER A 457 -3.90 -2.55 -12.07
N VAL A 458 -3.17 -1.45 -12.28
CA VAL A 458 -3.36 -0.17 -11.59
C VAL A 458 -3.41 0.95 -12.61
N THR A 459 -4.48 1.74 -12.57
CA THR A 459 -4.65 2.96 -13.35
C THR A 459 -4.38 4.16 -12.45
N SER A 460 -3.32 4.91 -12.73
CA SER A 460 -2.83 5.98 -11.84
C SER A 460 -3.16 7.36 -12.36
N ASP A 461 -3.40 8.30 -11.46
CA ASP A 461 -3.65 9.71 -11.73
C ASP A 461 -2.35 10.55 -11.80
N PHE A 462 -1.19 9.92 -11.78
CA PHE A 462 0.11 10.58 -11.91
C PHE A 462 0.93 9.95 -13.03
N ASN A 463 2.01 10.64 -13.44
CA ASN A 463 2.88 10.17 -14.51
C ASN A 463 4.08 9.41 -14.00
N PHE A 464 4.46 8.41 -14.79
CA PHE A 464 5.55 7.51 -14.48
C PHE A 464 6.97 7.96 -14.88
N PRO A 465 7.23 8.90 -15.80
CA PRO A 465 8.58 9.02 -16.30
C PRO A 465 9.58 9.27 -15.18
N GLN A 466 10.40 8.27 -14.94
CA GLN A 466 11.59 8.29 -14.09
C GLN A 466 11.36 8.54 -12.58
N TRP A 467 10.17 8.26 -12.02
CA TRP A 467 9.86 8.51 -10.60
C TRP A 467 10.11 9.95 -10.10
N ASN A 468 10.55 10.84 -10.98
CA ASN A 468 10.84 12.23 -10.69
C ASN A 468 9.71 13.18 -11.12
N PHE A 469 8.63 12.62 -11.65
CA PHE A 469 7.51 13.35 -12.19
C PHE A 469 6.28 13.20 -11.30
N TYR A 470 5.76 14.30 -10.80
CA TYR A 470 4.46 14.34 -10.13
C TYR A 470 3.45 14.97 -11.08
N GLY A 471 2.47 14.18 -11.53
CA GLY A 471 1.23 14.73 -12.04
C GLY A 471 0.35 15.11 -10.85
N SER A 472 -0.05 16.36 -10.70
CA SER A 472 -1.22 16.65 -9.89
C SER A 472 -2.42 16.61 -10.81
N GLY A 473 -3.26 15.59 -10.68
CA GLY A 473 -4.59 15.59 -11.25
C GLY A 473 -5.31 16.85 -10.75
N SER A 474 -5.81 17.69 -11.63
CA SER A 474 -6.76 18.70 -11.24
C SER A 474 -8.05 17.98 -11.02
N GLY A 475 -8.47 17.80 -9.78
CA GLY A 475 -9.74 17.22 -9.35
C GLY A 475 -10.90 17.16 -10.36
N ALA A 476 -12.12 17.04 -9.95
CA ALA A 476 -13.35 16.79 -10.76
C ALA A 476 -13.55 17.54 -12.09
N GLN A 477 -12.57 18.24 -12.59
CA GLN A 477 -12.60 18.99 -13.86
C GLN A 477 -11.60 18.41 -14.88
N GLY A 478 -11.79 17.16 -15.27
CA GLY A 478 -10.98 16.57 -16.33
C GLY A 478 -9.47 16.59 -16.03
N HIS A 479 -8.85 15.48 -16.13
CA HIS A 479 -7.44 15.26 -15.75
C HIS A 479 -6.47 16.13 -16.57
N LYS A 480 -6.39 17.43 -16.24
CA LYS A 480 -5.26 18.26 -16.67
C LYS A 480 -4.08 17.94 -15.76
N ILE A 481 -3.30 16.97 -16.16
CA ILE A 481 -2.08 16.60 -15.45
C ILE A 481 -1.07 17.73 -15.63
N ARG A 482 -0.74 18.42 -14.54
CA ARG A 482 0.35 19.41 -14.53
C ARG A 482 1.62 18.75 -14.01
N TYR A 483 2.60 18.67 -14.88
CA TYR A 483 3.92 18.14 -14.54
C TYR A 483 4.73 19.19 -13.78
N LYS A 484 5.32 18.78 -12.65
CA LYS A 484 6.45 19.50 -12.05
C LYS A 484 7.71 18.71 -12.39
N ILE A 485 8.53 19.27 -13.26
CA ILE A 485 9.94 18.85 -13.37
C ILE A 485 10.62 19.48 -12.16
N GLU A 486 11.10 18.68 -11.22
CA GLU A 486 12.09 19.14 -10.26
C GLU A 486 13.47 19.00 -10.92
N PRO A 487 14.31 20.04 -10.90
CA PRO A 487 15.61 20.05 -11.56
C PRO A 487 16.64 19.12 -10.91
#